data_d7642558bbf4d73edf968bbee3471b30
#
_entry.id   d7642558bbf4d73edf968bbee3471b30
#
_cell.length_a   1.000
_cell.length_b   1.000
_cell.length_c   1.000
_cell.angle_alpha   90.00
_cell.angle_beta   90.00
_cell.angle_gamma   90.00
#
_symmetry.space_group_name_H-M   'P 1'
#
loop_
_entity.id
_entity.type
_entity.pdbx_description
1 polymer ?
#
loop_
_entity_poly.entity_id
_entity_poly.type
_entity_poly.pdbx_seq_one_letter_code
_entity_poly.pdbx_strand_id
1 'polypeptide(L)'
;MSNDKINISLKEVEDIAQACLVANGCNDENAKAVSTTIMAAERDGCPGHGLFRLPGYVAALKSGKVDGNASPTFERVLPSMLRVDAQNGFAPLPLSMGRDHLIEAAREQGVAVMGLIRVHHFSALWFEIEHLAAAELCAIGCTAYMPSIPPAGGALPFFGTNPLAFGWPRKNGLPMIFDMASAAMARGELMVAARDGHEVPIGVGLDADGIETSNPQVILDEGVQLPFGGYKGANIAMMVELLAAGLLGERFSFEAAECDNKDGGPPQGGEFLLVIDPRRLGGENWLDHTEAFFAKMLAIEGVRLPGTRRYDNRAKSLVEGIEVPLKLHATILSLADEVK
;
A
#
# COMPACT_ATOMS: atom_id res chain seq x y z
N MET A 1 -12.96 -12.86 23.74
CA MET A 1 -12.58 -13.87 22.73
C MET A 1 -11.12 -14.21 22.97
N SER A 2 -10.72 -15.51 22.90
CA SER A 2 -9.35 -15.94 23.16
C SER A 2 -8.38 -15.16 22.26
N ASN A 3 -7.43 -14.46 22.89
CA ASN A 3 -6.38 -13.70 22.21
C ASN A 3 -5.17 -14.62 21.88
N ASP A 4 -5.45 -15.89 21.62
CA ASP A 4 -4.42 -16.87 21.35
C ASP A 4 -3.71 -16.55 20.04
N LYS A 5 -2.38 -16.48 20.11
CA LYS A 5 -1.50 -16.21 18.99
C LYS A 5 -0.55 -17.38 18.81
N ILE A 6 -0.08 -17.56 17.59
CA ILE A 6 1.01 -18.49 17.24
C ILE A 6 2.19 -17.66 16.76
N ASN A 7 3.39 -18.04 17.19
CA ASN A 7 4.61 -17.43 16.68
C ASN A 7 5.13 -18.26 15.49
N ILE A 8 5.34 -17.61 14.35
CA ILE A 8 5.83 -18.23 13.13
C ILE A 8 6.98 -17.42 12.53
N SER A 9 7.85 -18.07 11.80
CA SER A 9 8.95 -17.42 11.10
C SER A 9 8.46 -16.66 9.87
N LEU A 10 9.24 -15.68 9.40
CA LEU A 10 8.94 -14.95 8.17
C LEU A 10 8.85 -15.89 6.95
N LYS A 11 9.66 -16.95 6.93
CA LYS A 11 9.57 -17.95 5.87
C LYS A 11 8.24 -18.69 5.90
N GLU A 12 7.75 -19.09 7.06
CA GLU A 12 6.44 -19.75 7.19
C GLU A 12 5.32 -18.82 6.76
N VAL A 13 5.39 -17.50 7.06
CA VAL A 13 4.44 -16.51 6.55
C VAL A 13 4.39 -16.52 5.03
N GLU A 14 5.55 -16.46 4.37
CA GLU A 14 5.64 -16.46 2.91
C GLU A 14 5.12 -17.78 2.34
N ASP A 15 5.50 -18.92 2.92
CA ASP A 15 5.13 -20.25 2.46
C ASP A 15 3.61 -20.50 2.56
N ILE A 16 2.97 -20.17 3.69
CA ILE A 16 1.52 -20.35 3.85
C ILE A 16 0.73 -19.40 2.95
N ALA A 17 1.21 -18.16 2.77
CA ALA A 17 0.58 -17.22 1.87
C ALA A 17 0.67 -17.68 0.40
N GLN A 18 1.85 -18.11 -0.04
CA GLN A 18 2.06 -18.63 -1.39
C GLN A 18 1.23 -19.89 -1.65
N ALA A 19 1.26 -20.84 -0.74
CA ALA A 19 0.48 -22.08 -0.85
C ALA A 19 -1.03 -21.81 -0.95
N CYS A 20 -1.53 -20.88 -0.12
CA CYS A 20 -2.93 -20.46 -0.13
C CYS A 20 -3.32 -19.83 -1.49
N LEU A 21 -2.50 -18.96 -2.05
CA LEU A 21 -2.75 -18.31 -3.34
C LEU A 21 -2.72 -19.31 -4.49
N VAL A 22 -1.73 -20.20 -4.53
CA VAL A 22 -1.61 -21.24 -5.56
C VAL A 22 -2.83 -22.19 -5.52
N ALA A 23 -3.22 -22.65 -4.34
CA ALA A 23 -4.40 -23.49 -4.16
C ALA A 23 -5.69 -22.83 -4.67
N ASN A 24 -5.75 -21.49 -4.67
CA ASN A 24 -6.93 -20.72 -5.09
C ASN A 24 -6.78 -20.09 -6.49
N GLY A 25 -5.87 -20.59 -7.33
CA GLY A 25 -5.83 -20.28 -8.77
C GLY A 25 -4.77 -19.27 -9.20
N CYS A 26 -3.86 -18.86 -8.32
CA CYS A 26 -2.66 -18.13 -8.75
C CYS A 26 -1.63 -19.08 -9.38
N ASN A 27 -0.95 -18.63 -10.43
CA ASN A 27 0.31 -19.24 -10.85
C ASN A 27 1.43 -18.89 -9.86
N ASP A 28 2.54 -19.62 -9.96
CA ASP A 28 3.66 -19.50 -9.00
C ASP A 28 4.27 -18.09 -8.96
N GLU A 29 4.35 -17.37 -10.10
CA GLU A 29 4.94 -16.04 -10.17
C GLU A 29 4.09 -14.99 -9.45
N ASN A 30 2.77 -14.96 -9.74
CA ASN A 30 1.83 -14.07 -9.06
C ASN A 30 1.75 -14.40 -7.56
N ALA A 31 1.63 -15.68 -7.20
CA ALA A 31 1.57 -16.12 -5.82
C ALA A 31 2.85 -15.72 -5.05
N LYS A 32 4.04 -15.90 -5.66
CA LYS A 32 5.33 -15.52 -5.05
C LYS A 32 5.43 -14.01 -4.85
N ALA A 33 5.08 -13.20 -5.85
CA ALA A 33 5.16 -11.75 -5.73
C ALA A 33 4.23 -11.22 -4.62
N VAL A 34 2.99 -11.72 -4.55
CA VAL A 34 2.03 -11.34 -3.50
C VAL A 34 2.48 -11.81 -2.13
N SER A 35 2.92 -13.07 -1.98
CA SER A 35 3.37 -13.62 -0.69
C SER A 35 4.61 -12.91 -0.15
N THR A 36 5.54 -12.50 -1.01
CA THR A 36 6.71 -11.70 -0.62
C THR A 36 6.28 -10.33 -0.06
N THR A 37 5.29 -9.67 -0.68
CA THR A 37 4.75 -8.40 -0.17
C THR A 37 4.02 -8.58 1.17
N ILE A 38 3.23 -9.64 1.32
CA ILE A 38 2.56 -10.01 2.59
C ILE A 38 3.60 -10.24 3.69
N MET A 39 4.62 -11.05 3.41
CA MET A 39 5.71 -11.33 4.36
C MET A 39 6.42 -10.03 4.76
N ALA A 40 6.72 -9.14 3.81
CA ALA A 40 7.35 -7.86 4.12
C ALA A 40 6.46 -6.96 5.00
N ALA A 41 5.14 -6.98 4.80
CA ALA A 41 4.19 -6.24 5.64
C ALA A 41 4.15 -6.78 7.08
N GLU A 42 4.12 -8.10 7.26
CA GLU A 42 4.21 -8.72 8.60
C GLU A 42 5.56 -8.44 9.26
N ARG A 43 6.66 -8.63 8.52
CA ARG A 43 8.03 -8.34 8.98
C ARG A 43 8.16 -6.92 9.56
N ASP A 44 7.56 -5.94 8.89
CA ASP A 44 7.71 -4.52 9.23
C ASP A 44 6.61 -4.01 10.19
N GLY A 45 5.78 -4.93 10.72
CA GLY A 45 4.73 -4.62 11.69
C GLY A 45 3.56 -3.84 11.09
N CYS A 46 3.21 -4.14 9.84
CA CYS A 46 2.08 -3.58 9.11
C CYS A 46 1.00 -4.65 8.81
N PRO A 47 0.43 -5.33 9.82
CA PRO A 47 -0.45 -6.49 9.63
C PRO A 47 -1.71 -6.17 8.82
N GLY A 48 -2.15 -4.91 8.77
CA GLY A 48 -3.25 -4.47 7.92
C GLY A 48 -2.99 -4.66 6.42
N HIS A 49 -1.75 -4.89 6.00
CA HIS A 49 -1.31 -5.21 4.64
C HIS A 49 -0.65 -6.60 4.52
N GLY A 50 -0.64 -7.36 5.62
CA GLY A 50 -0.08 -8.71 5.72
C GLY A 50 -1.11 -9.82 5.49
N LEU A 51 -0.98 -10.88 6.26
CA LEU A 51 -1.84 -12.08 6.22
C LEU A 51 -3.33 -11.77 6.36
N PHE A 52 -3.67 -10.67 7.04
CA PHE A 52 -5.05 -10.19 7.17
C PHE A 52 -5.76 -10.01 5.81
N ARG A 53 -5.01 -9.69 4.75
CA ARG A 53 -5.56 -9.47 3.40
C ARG A 53 -5.82 -10.73 2.60
N LEU A 54 -5.21 -11.85 3.00
CA LEU A 54 -5.23 -13.08 2.21
C LEU A 54 -6.65 -13.61 1.91
N PRO A 55 -7.60 -13.61 2.85
CA PRO A 55 -8.98 -14.00 2.56
C PRO A 55 -9.63 -13.15 1.44
N GLY A 56 -9.34 -11.84 1.40
CA GLY A 56 -9.82 -10.95 0.35
C GLY A 56 -9.17 -11.24 -1.01
N TYR A 57 -7.88 -11.56 -1.04
CA TYR A 57 -7.22 -11.99 -2.27
C TYR A 57 -7.84 -13.29 -2.83
N VAL A 58 -8.07 -14.27 -1.94
CA VAL A 58 -8.73 -15.53 -2.31
C VAL A 58 -10.16 -15.30 -2.83
N ALA A 59 -10.93 -14.43 -2.18
CA ALA A 59 -12.27 -14.09 -2.62
C ALA A 59 -12.27 -13.45 -4.03
N ALA A 60 -11.31 -12.56 -4.31
CA ALA A 60 -11.17 -11.93 -5.62
C ALA A 60 -10.76 -12.92 -6.72
N LEU A 61 -9.94 -13.92 -6.40
CA LEU A 61 -9.61 -15.02 -7.32
C LEU A 61 -10.82 -15.90 -7.60
N LYS A 62 -11.53 -16.34 -6.55
CA LYS A 62 -12.72 -17.21 -6.67
C LYS A 62 -13.88 -16.52 -7.43
N SER A 63 -14.04 -15.22 -7.27
CA SER A 63 -15.06 -14.45 -7.99
C SER A 63 -14.71 -14.17 -9.46
N GLY A 64 -13.45 -14.40 -9.86
CA GLY A 64 -12.93 -14.06 -11.18
C GLY A 64 -12.70 -12.55 -11.39
N LYS A 65 -12.75 -11.74 -10.34
CA LYS A 65 -12.41 -10.31 -10.40
C LYS A 65 -10.93 -10.09 -10.72
N VAL A 66 -10.07 -10.92 -10.16
CA VAL A 66 -8.62 -10.89 -10.39
C VAL A 66 -8.19 -12.12 -11.16
N ASP A 67 -7.36 -11.92 -12.19
CA ASP A 67 -6.70 -13.02 -12.88
C ASP A 67 -5.43 -13.44 -12.15
N GLY A 68 -5.49 -14.58 -11.46
CA GLY A 68 -4.34 -15.16 -10.77
C GLY A 68 -3.23 -15.68 -11.70
N ASN A 69 -3.51 -15.80 -13.01
CA ASN A 69 -2.57 -16.22 -14.05
C ASN A 69 -2.12 -15.05 -14.96
N ALA A 70 -2.43 -13.83 -14.56
CA ALA A 70 -2.08 -12.65 -15.35
C ALA A 70 -0.58 -12.64 -15.69
N SER A 71 -0.29 -12.31 -16.96
CA SER A 71 1.06 -12.12 -17.47
C SER A 71 1.26 -10.65 -17.82
N PRO A 72 1.77 -9.83 -16.90
CA PRO A 72 1.92 -8.39 -17.12
C PRO A 72 2.77 -8.10 -18.36
N THR A 73 2.50 -6.96 -19.00
CA THR A 73 3.29 -6.49 -20.13
C THR A 73 3.88 -5.11 -19.86
N PHE A 74 5.10 -4.88 -20.33
CA PHE A 74 5.85 -3.64 -20.16
C PHE A 74 5.98 -2.90 -21.48
N GLU A 75 5.83 -1.56 -21.43
CA GLU A 75 6.03 -0.67 -22.56
C GLU A 75 6.84 0.56 -22.13
N ARG A 76 7.91 0.88 -22.84
CA ARG A 76 8.60 2.17 -22.72
C ARG A 76 7.96 3.14 -23.73
N VAL A 77 6.96 3.91 -23.28
CA VAL A 77 6.19 4.84 -24.12
C VAL A 77 7.07 5.99 -24.64
N LEU A 78 7.91 6.54 -23.76
CA LEU A 78 8.96 7.52 -24.05
C LEU A 78 10.19 7.16 -23.19
N PRO A 79 11.38 7.74 -23.44
CA PRO A 79 12.59 7.43 -22.68
C PRO A 79 12.42 7.51 -21.15
N SER A 80 11.58 8.43 -20.66
CA SER A 80 11.28 8.64 -19.23
C SER A 80 9.83 8.28 -18.83
N MET A 81 9.04 7.71 -19.74
CA MET A 81 7.64 7.34 -19.48
C MET A 81 7.40 5.86 -19.72
N LEU A 82 7.09 5.16 -18.69
CA LEU A 82 6.89 3.71 -18.68
C LEU A 82 5.44 3.36 -18.37
N ARG A 83 4.96 2.28 -18.95
CA ARG A 83 3.64 1.73 -18.66
C ARG A 83 3.76 0.22 -18.43
N VAL A 84 3.13 -0.26 -17.37
CA VAL A 84 2.98 -1.70 -17.11
C VAL A 84 1.49 -2.02 -17.05
N ASP A 85 1.07 -2.92 -17.90
CA ASP A 85 -0.29 -3.43 -17.91
C ASP A 85 -0.34 -4.73 -17.10
N ALA A 86 -1.01 -4.69 -15.97
CA ALA A 86 -1.15 -5.83 -15.07
C ALA A 86 -2.12 -6.91 -15.56
N GLN A 87 -2.87 -6.66 -16.64
CA GLN A 87 -3.85 -7.57 -17.23
C GLN A 87 -4.85 -8.15 -16.21
N ASN A 88 -5.37 -7.29 -15.34
CA ASN A 88 -6.26 -7.62 -14.22
C ASN A 88 -5.62 -8.50 -13.12
N GLY A 89 -4.30 -8.57 -13.06
CA GLY A 89 -3.57 -9.25 -12.00
C GLY A 89 -3.38 -8.39 -10.74
N PHE A 90 -2.73 -8.99 -9.74
CA PHE A 90 -2.31 -8.29 -8.53
C PHE A 90 -1.08 -7.39 -8.78
N ALA A 91 -1.00 -6.26 -8.07
CA ALA A 91 0.05 -5.26 -8.24
C ALA A 91 1.51 -5.75 -8.03
N PRO A 92 1.84 -6.66 -7.11
CA PRO A 92 3.23 -6.97 -6.81
C PRO A 92 4.06 -7.50 -7.99
N LEU A 93 3.48 -8.32 -8.87
CA LEU A 93 4.20 -8.85 -10.03
C LEU A 93 4.51 -7.76 -11.08
N PRO A 94 3.54 -6.98 -11.59
CA PRO A 94 3.83 -5.89 -12.53
C PRO A 94 4.76 -4.82 -11.96
N LEU A 95 4.68 -4.50 -10.65
CA LEU A 95 5.61 -3.61 -9.99
C LEU A 95 7.05 -4.14 -10.04
N SER A 96 7.25 -5.41 -9.72
CA SER A 96 8.58 -6.02 -9.78
C SER A 96 9.14 -6.05 -11.21
N MET A 97 8.30 -6.30 -12.20
CA MET A 97 8.67 -6.27 -13.64
C MET A 97 9.13 -4.88 -14.08
N GLY A 98 8.39 -3.82 -13.72
CA GLY A 98 8.69 -2.46 -14.16
C GLY A 98 9.80 -1.76 -13.39
N ARG A 99 10.15 -2.24 -12.19
CA ARG A 99 11.06 -1.56 -11.24
C ARG A 99 12.42 -1.25 -11.80
N ASP A 100 13.11 -2.25 -12.34
CA ASP A 100 14.48 -2.08 -12.83
C ASP A 100 14.52 -1.15 -14.06
N HIS A 101 13.53 -1.23 -14.92
CA HIS A 101 13.36 -0.31 -16.05
C HIS A 101 13.10 1.13 -15.60
N LEU A 102 12.31 1.32 -14.52
CA LEU A 102 12.07 2.64 -13.96
C LEU A 102 13.33 3.25 -13.36
N ILE A 103 14.12 2.45 -12.64
CA ILE A 103 15.42 2.84 -12.08
C ILE A 103 16.40 3.23 -13.22
N GLU A 104 16.51 2.42 -14.25
CA GLU A 104 17.34 2.67 -15.41
C GLU A 104 16.95 3.98 -16.11
N ALA A 105 15.67 4.14 -16.43
CA ALA A 105 15.15 5.34 -17.08
C ALA A 105 15.41 6.61 -16.26
N ALA A 106 15.23 6.56 -14.92
CA ALA A 106 15.51 7.70 -14.04
C ALA A 106 17.01 8.06 -14.02
N ARG A 107 17.90 7.08 -14.04
CA ARG A 107 19.35 7.30 -14.12
C ARG A 107 19.79 7.91 -15.44
N GLU A 108 19.20 7.48 -16.55
CA GLU A 108 19.48 7.98 -17.89
C GLU A 108 18.95 9.40 -18.10
N GLN A 109 17.69 9.63 -17.73
CA GLN A 109 16.96 10.86 -18.06
C GLN A 109 16.93 11.89 -16.92
N GLY A 110 17.34 11.51 -15.69
CA GLY A 110 17.26 12.32 -14.48
C GLY A 110 15.91 12.25 -13.77
N VAL A 111 14.84 11.92 -14.50
CA VAL A 111 13.49 11.72 -14.00
C VAL A 111 12.77 10.69 -14.85
N ALA A 112 11.98 9.83 -14.22
CA ALA A 112 11.11 8.91 -14.94
C ALA A 112 9.79 8.70 -14.18
N VAL A 113 8.75 8.34 -14.93
CA VAL A 113 7.45 7.97 -14.40
C VAL A 113 7.05 6.58 -14.88
N MET A 114 6.31 5.85 -14.05
CA MET A 114 5.70 4.59 -14.42
C MET A 114 4.24 4.58 -13.99
N GLY A 115 3.36 4.28 -14.93
CA GLY A 115 1.95 4.01 -14.67
C GLY A 115 1.67 2.52 -14.74
N LEU A 116 1.01 1.98 -13.71
CA LEU A 116 0.40 0.65 -13.75
C LEU A 116 -1.07 0.79 -14.08
N ILE A 117 -1.54 -0.02 -15.02
CA ILE A 117 -2.93 -0.03 -15.47
C ILE A 117 -3.54 -1.43 -15.31
N ARG A 118 -4.86 -1.50 -15.22
CA ARG A 118 -5.64 -2.72 -15.05
C ARG A 118 -5.11 -3.58 -13.89
N VAL A 119 -4.84 -2.95 -12.75
CA VAL A 119 -4.18 -3.56 -11.60
C VAL A 119 -5.10 -3.61 -10.38
N HIS A 120 -5.00 -4.67 -9.61
CA HIS A 120 -5.67 -4.82 -8.31
C HIS A 120 -4.66 -4.66 -7.19
N HIS A 121 -4.80 -3.58 -6.40
CA HIS A 121 -3.80 -3.16 -5.42
C HIS A 121 -4.33 -3.17 -3.98
N PHE A 122 -3.66 -3.93 -3.11
CA PHE A 122 -3.82 -3.92 -1.65
C PHE A 122 -2.51 -3.72 -0.89
N SER A 123 -1.41 -3.68 -1.62
CA SER A 123 -0.09 -3.59 -1.02
C SER A 123 0.16 -2.24 -0.34
N ALA A 124 1.12 -2.20 0.56
CA ALA A 124 1.58 -0.96 1.17
C ALA A 124 2.61 -0.29 0.26
N LEU A 125 2.35 0.95 -0.16
CA LEU A 125 3.21 1.70 -1.07
C LEU A 125 4.65 1.86 -0.57
N TRP A 126 4.86 1.87 0.76
CA TRP A 126 6.19 1.99 1.34
C TRP A 126 7.15 0.88 0.86
N PHE A 127 6.64 -0.33 0.60
CA PHE A 127 7.47 -1.45 0.15
C PHE A 127 8.01 -1.21 -1.27
N GLU A 128 7.19 -0.66 -2.14
CA GLU A 128 7.53 -0.34 -3.51
C GLU A 128 8.54 0.81 -3.58
N ILE A 129 8.27 1.86 -2.80
CA ILE A 129 9.11 3.06 -2.71
C ILE A 129 10.47 2.75 -2.05
N GLU A 130 10.52 1.79 -1.11
CA GLU A 130 11.78 1.39 -0.47
C GLU A 130 12.81 0.88 -1.46
N HIS A 131 12.40 0.08 -2.43
CA HIS A 131 13.30 -0.43 -3.47
C HIS A 131 13.91 0.68 -4.34
N LEU A 132 13.09 1.68 -4.68
CA LEU A 132 13.52 2.83 -5.47
C LEU A 132 14.47 3.73 -4.68
N ALA A 133 14.15 3.99 -3.42
CA ALA A 133 14.99 4.80 -2.54
C ALA A 133 16.30 4.07 -2.16
N ALA A 134 16.29 2.75 -2.02
CA ALA A 134 17.50 1.94 -1.82
C ALA A 134 18.42 1.96 -3.06
N ALA A 135 17.87 2.22 -4.25
CA ALA A 135 18.62 2.45 -5.48
C ALA A 135 19.16 3.90 -5.61
N GLU A 136 19.17 4.68 -4.50
CA GLU A 136 19.63 6.06 -4.42
C GLU A 136 18.80 7.06 -5.24
N LEU A 137 17.50 6.78 -5.41
CA LEU A 137 16.56 7.64 -6.12
C LEU A 137 15.53 8.23 -5.16
N CYS A 138 15.13 9.49 -5.39
CA CYS A 138 13.97 10.06 -4.74
C CYS A 138 12.72 9.52 -5.42
N ALA A 139 11.75 9.00 -4.67
CA ALA A 139 10.58 8.36 -5.24
C ALA A 139 9.28 8.83 -4.60
N ILE A 140 8.24 8.94 -5.41
CA ILE A 140 6.86 9.20 -5.00
C ILE A 140 5.98 8.11 -5.63
N GLY A 141 5.08 7.52 -4.84
CA GLY A 141 4.09 6.58 -5.33
C GLY A 141 2.70 6.89 -4.79
N CYS A 142 1.67 6.66 -5.58
CA CYS A 142 0.29 6.82 -5.15
C CYS A 142 -0.66 5.91 -5.93
N THR A 143 -1.76 5.53 -5.29
CA THR A 143 -2.84 4.74 -5.89
C THR A 143 -4.20 5.20 -5.36
N ALA A 144 -5.22 5.18 -6.21
CA ALA A 144 -6.59 5.42 -5.78
C ALA A 144 -7.22 4.14 -5.21
N TYR A 145 -8.21 4.32 -4.34
CA TYR A 145 -8.91 3.20 -3.69
C TYR A 145 -10.42 3.43 -3.71
N MET A 146 -11.22 2.55 -3.10
CA MET A 146 -12.67 2.67 -2.97
C MET A 146 -13.07 3.95 -2.23
N PRO A 147 -14.21 4.61 -2.58
CA PRO A 147 -14.67 5.83 -1.93
C PRO A 147 -14.72 5.68 -0.41
N SER A 148 -14.10 6.61 0.29
CA SER A 148 -13.97 6.58 1.75
C SER A 148 -13.96 7.96 2.37
N ILE A 149 -13.48 8.98 1.65
CA ILE A 149 -13.40 10.35 2.14
C ILE A 149 -14.16 11.32 1.23
N PRO A 150 -14.74 12.42 1.77
CA PRO A 150 -15.46 13.39 0.99
C PRO A 150 -14.54 14.41 0.33
N PRO A 151 -14.96 15.07 -0.75
CA PRO A 151 -14.37 16.33 -1.19
C PRO A 151 -14.50 17.41 -0.10
N ALA A 152 -13.64 18.42 -0.15
CA ALA A 152 -13.68 19.53 0.80
C ALA A 152 -15.06 20.21 0.81
N GLY A 153 -15.67 20.29 1.99
CA GLY A 153 -17.02 20.83 2.19
C GLY A 153 -18.16 19.85 1.92
N GLY A 154 -17.87 18.63 1.47
CA GLY A 154 -18.84 17.54 1.32
C GLY A 154 -18.94 16.66 2.55
N ALA A 155 -19.97 15.81 2.60
CA ALA A 155 -20.21 14.80 3.64
C ALA A 155 -20.41 13.38 3.06
N LEU A 156 -20.33 13.22 1.73
CA LEU A 156 -20.47 11.92 1.09
C LEU A 156 -19.11 11.38 0.60
N PRO A 157 -18.86 10.07 0.70
CA PRO A 157 -17.63 9.47 0.21
C PRO A 157 -17.54 9.64 -1.32
N PHE A 158 -16.39 10.10 -1.79
CA PHE A 158 -16.11 10.30 -3.21
C PHE A 158 -14.71 9.86 -3.60
N PHE A 159 -13.69 10.29 -2.83
CA PHE A 159 -12.32 9.85 -3.00
C PHE A 159 -12.05 8.59 -2.16
N GLY A 160 -11.12 7.76 -2.60
CA GLY A 160 -10.57 6.72 -1.75
C GLY A 160 -9.76 7.29 -0.57
N THR A 161 -9.23 6.42 0.27
CA THR A 161 -8.23 6.83 1.27
C THR A 161 -6.92 7.28 0.61
N ASN A 162 -6.77 7.02 -0.65
CA ASN A 162 -5.80 7.54 -1.62
C ASN A 162 -4.41 7.76 -1.00
N PRO A 163 -3.67 6.67 -0.75
CA PRO A 163 -2.37 6.75 -0.10
C PRO A 163 -1.32 7.39 -1.02
N LEU A 164 -0.40 8.09 -0.36
CA LEU A 164 0.79 8.69 -0.96
C LEU A 164 2.02 8.23 -0.17
N ALA A 165 3.02 7.72 -0.87
CA ALA A 165 4.31 7.38 -0.29
C ALA A 165 5.43 8.23 -0.91
N PHE A 166 6.41 8.55 -0.08
CA PHE A 166 7.62 9.27 -0.48
C PHE A 166 8.85 8.60 0.12
N GLY A 167 9.87 8.40 -0.69
CA GLY A 167 11.14 7.82 -0.30
C GLY A 167 12.33 8.73 -0.61
N TRP A 168 13.26 8.81 0.35
CA TRP A 168 14.51 9.54 0.21
C TRP A 168 15.69 8.67 0.61
N PRO A 169 16.73 8.57 -0.23
CA PRO A 169 17.94 7.80 0.07
C PRO A 169 18.69 8.36 1.28
N ARG A 170 19.42 7.50 1.98
CA ARG A 170 20.28 7.85 3.10
C ARG A 170 21.71 7.37 2.85
N LYS A 171 22.70 8.16 3.23
CA LYS A 171 24.12 7.81 3.08
C LYS A 171 24.52 6.60 3.91
N ASN A 172 24.04 6.58 5.17
CA ASN A 172 24.34 5.55 6.13
C ASN A 172 23.04 5.03 6.75
N GLY A 173 22.53 3.95 6.22
CA GLY A 173 21.32 3.32 6.76
C GLY A 173 20.22 3.13 5.74
N LEU A 174 19.06 2.73 6.24
CA LEU A 174 17.88 2.48 5.43
C LEU A 174 17.23 3.80 4.98
N PRO A 175 16.59 3.84 3.81
CA PRO A 175 15.95 5.05 3.28
C PRO A 175 14.93 5.65 4.25
N MET A 176 14.76 6.97 4.22
CA MET A 176 13.63 7.62 4.90
C MET A 176 12.39 7.45 4.03
N ILE A 177 11.34 6.84 4.58
CA ILE A 177 10.09 6.59 3.84
C ILE A 177 8.90 6.89 4.71
N PHE A 178 8.01 7.74 4.22
CA PHE A 178 6.65 7.79 4.74
C PHE A 178 5.67 7.21 3.72
N ASP A 179 4.60 6.64 4.23
CA ASP A 179 3.44 6.13 3.51
C ASP A 179 2.24 6.47 4.37
N MET A 180 1.31 7.22 3.82
CA MET A 180 0.18 7.72 4.56
C MET A 180 -1.08 7.79 3.67
N ALA A 181 -2.22 7.47 4.26
CA ALA A 181 -3.51 7.73 3.66
C ALA A 181 -3.81 9.25 3.62
N SER A 182 -4.66 9.68 2.69
CA SER A 182 -5.24 11.04 2.71
C SER A 182 -6.34 11.20 3.75
N ALA A 183 -6.80 10.11 4.38
CA ALA A 183 -7.72 10.10 5.50
C ALA A 183 -7.02 10.44 6.84
N ALA A 184 -7.77 10.95 7.81
CA ALA A 184 -7.28 11.26 9.16
C ALA A 184 -6.77 10.03 9.93
N MET A 185 -7.30 8.84 9.60
CA MET A 185 -6.86 7.55 10.10
C MET A 185 -6.83 6.54 8.95
N ALA A 186 -5.88 5.59 8.96
CA ALA A 186 -5.86 4.53 7.97
C ALA A 186 -7.11 3.64 8.08
N ARG A 187 -7.72 3.26 6.94
CA ARG A 187 -8.94 2.43 6.96
C ARG A 187 -8.72 1.07 7.66
N GLY A 188 -7.51 0.49 7.52
CA GLY A 188 -7.17 -0.74 8.24
C GLY A 188 -7.14 -0.57 9.76
N GLU A 189 -6.66 0.57 10.27
CA GLU A 189 -6.69 0.90 11.71
C GLU A 189 -8.12 1.09 12.19
N LEU A 190 -8.96 1.76 11.40
CA LEU A 190 -10.39 1.94 11.70
C LEU A 190 -11.12 0.58 11.76
N MET A 191 -10.83 -0.33 10.82
CA MET A 191 -11.39 -1.71 10.83
C MET A 191 -10.93 -2.52 12.04
N VAL A 192 -9.68 -2.36 12.47
CA VAL A 192 -9.16 -3.01 13.68
C VAL A 192 -9.87 -2.45 14.92
N ALA A 193 -10.02 -1.13 15.03
CA ALA A 193 -10.73 -0.51 16.13
C ALA A 193 -12.20 -0.99 16.22
N ALA A 194 -12.90 -1.07 15.08
CA ALA A 194 -14.26 -1.61 15.01
C ALA A 194 -14.33 -3.08 15.46
N ARG A 195 -13.43 -3.92 14.93
CA ARG A 195 -13.36 -5.35 15.33
C ARG A 195 -13.14 -5.54 16.82
N ASP A 196 -12.26 -4.72 17.41
CA ASP A 196 -11.85 -4.85 18.80
C ASP A 196 -12.76 -4.07 19.77
N GLY A 197 -13.76 -3.34 19.24
CA GLY A 197 -14.73 -2.58 20.02
C GLY A 197 -14.13 -1.34 20.69
N HIS A 198 -13.09 -0.75 20.09
CA HIS A 198 -12.46 0.47 20.57
C HIS A 198 -13.04 1.69 19.87
N GLU A 199 -13.19 2.80 20.59
CA GLU A 199 -13.49 4.09 20.00
C GLU A 199 -12.27 4.68 19.28
N VAL A 200 -12.53 5.55 18.30
CA VAL A 200 -11.52 6.35 17.62
C VAL A 200 -11.65 7.83 18.01
N PRO A 201 -10.59 8.64 17.84
CA PRO A 201 -10.69 10.08 18.13
C PRO A 201 -11.79 10.75 17.30
N ILE A 202 -12.42 11.77 17.86
CA ILE A 202 -13.27 12.71 17.11
C ILE A 202 -12.42 13.38 16.02
N GLY A 203 -13.01 13.65 14.86
CA GLY A 203 -12.28 14.16 13.68
C GLY A 203 -11.77 13.06 12.75
N VAL A 204 -12.03 11.77 13.05
CA VAL A 204 -11.72 10.64 12.16
C VAL A 204 -12.81 10.39 11.12
N GLY A 205 -14.07 10.58 11.49
CA GLY A 205 -15.18 10.34 10.57
C GLY A 205 -16.51 10.93 11.03
N LEU A 206 -17.46 10.91 10.10
CA LEU A 206 -18.84 11.32 10.28
C LEU A 206 -19.76 10.10 10.23
N ASP A 207 -20.90 10.19 10.86
CA ASP A 207 -22.03 9.26 10.67
C ASP A 207 -22.85 9.58 9.40
N ALA A 208 -23.95 8.88 9.19
CA ALA A 208 -24.84 9.07 8.04
C ALA A 208 -25.50 10.45 8.00
N ASP A 209 -25.65 11.11 9.15
CA ASP A 209 -26.23 12.45 9.27
C ASP A 209 -25.19 13.58 9.10
N GLY A 210 -23.91 13.22 8.88
CA GLY A 210 -22.80 14.13 8.76
C GLY A 210 -22.28 14.69 10.08
N ILE A 211 -22.58 14.02 11.20
CA ILE A 211 -22.14 14.40 12.54
C ILE A 211 -20.87 13.62 12.90
N GLU A 212 -19.89 14.30 13.51
CA GLU A 212 -18.66 13.64 13.95
C GLU A 212 -18.96 12.54 14.99
N THR A 213 -18.36 11.37 14.79
CA THR A 213 -18.55 10.21 15.69
C THR A 213 -17.21 9.55 16.04
N SER A 214 -17.12 9.01 17.27
CA SER A 214 -16.02 8.16 17.73
C SER A 214 -16.26 6.66 17.47
N ASN A 215 -17.42 6.28 16.96
CA ASN A 215 -17.75 4.88 16.70
C ASN A 215 -17.20 4.44 15.33
N PRO A 216 -16.14 3.60 15.29
CA PRO A 216 -15.53 3.20 14.03
C PRO A 216 -16.45 2.35 13.15
N GLN A 217 -17.36 1.57 13.75
CA GLN A 217 -18.31 0.75 12.99
C GLN A 217 -19.31 1.63 12.23
N VAL A 218 -19.82 2.69 12.86
CA VAL A 218 -20.73 3.65 12.21
C VAL A 218 -20.06 4.35 11.04
N ILE A 219 -18.77 4.75 11.21
CA ILE A 219 -17.99 5.39 10.13
C ILE A 219 -17.81 4.42 8.95
N LEU A 220 -17.60 3.12 9.22
CA LEU A 220 -17.34 2.11 8.18
C LEU A 220 -18.59 1.71 7.41
N ASP A 221 -19.73 1.59 8.07
CA ASP A 221 -20.95 1.03 7.51
C ASP A 221 -21.80 2.07 6.77
N GLU A 222 -22.03 3.21 7.39
CA GLU A 222 -23.00 4.22 6.90
C GLU A 222 -22.39 5.62 6.79
N GLY A 223 -21.22 5.81 7.38
CA GLY A 223 -20.57 7.09 7.49
C GLY A 223 -19.48 7.34 6.44
N VAL A 224 -18.63 8.31 6.75
CA VAL A 224 -17.51 8.70 5.89
C VAL A 224 -16.28 9.03 6.73
N GLN A 225 -15.10 8.60 6.28
CA GLN A 225 -13.84 9.01 6.91
C GLN A 225 -13.52 10.46 6.56
N LEU A 226 -13.03 11.23 7.53
CA LEU A 226 -12.57 12.59 7.26
C LEU A 226 -11.13 12.59 6.69
N PRO A 227 -10.81 13.54 5.79
CA PRO A 227 -9.44 13.72 5.32
C PRO A 227 -8.57 14.36 6.41
N PHE A 228 -7.27 14.04 6.45
CA PHE A 228 -6.35 14.68 7.39
C PHE A 228 -6.26 16.20 7.13
N GLY A 229 -6.28 17.00 8.21
CA GLY A 229 -6.20 18.44 8.09
C GLY A 229 -7.29 19.09 7.22
N GLY A 230 -8.47 18.47 7.13
CA GLY A 230 -9.61 18.98 6.39
C GLY A 230 -9.36 19.06 4.88
N TYR A 231 -9.55 20.27 4.28
CA TYR A 231 -9.38 20.47 2.85
C TYR A 231 -7.97 20.10 2.31
N LYS A 232 -6.94 20.11 3.16
CA LYS A 232 -5.57 19.75 2.74
C LYS A 232 -5.47 18.29 2.33
N GLY A 233 -5.98 17.39 3.18
CA GLY A 233 -6.05 15.96 2.86
C GLY A 233 -6.98 15.68 1.68
N ALA A 234 -8.13 16.37 1.58
CA ALA A 234 -9.03 16.23 0.43
C ALA A 234 -8.37 16.64 -0.90
N ASN A 235 -7.54 17.70 -0.89
CA ASN A 235 -6.80 18.11 -2.08
C ASN A 235 -5.70 17.09 -2.46
N ILE A 236 -5.04 16.47 -1.48
CA ILE A 236 -4.09 15.37 -1.74
C ILE A 236 -4.83 14.16 -2.31
N ALA A 237 -6.00 13.79 -1.76
CA ALA A 237 -6.80 12.71 -2.31
C ALA A 237 -7.22 12.96 -3.76
N MET A 238 -7.64 14.18 -4.09
CA MET A 238 -7.97 14.57 -5.46
C MET A 238 -6.73 14.50 -6.38
N MET A 239 -5.57 14.94 -5.92
CA MET A 239 -4.32 14.81 -6.69
C MET A 239 -4.01 13.33 -7.00
N VAL A 240 -4.18 12.44 -6.03
CA VAL A 240 -3.97 10.99 -6.21
C VAL A 240 -4.96 10.42 -7.24
N GLU A 241 -6.25 10.78 -7.18
CA GLU A 241 -7.24 10.40 -8.21
C GLU A 241 -6.77 10.80 -9.61
N LEU A 242 -6.32 12.05 -9.76
CA LEU A 242 -5.90 12.55 -11.07
C LEU A 242 -4.62 11.88 -11.58
N LEU A 243 -3.68 11.54 -10.71
CA LEU A 243 -2.44 10.87 -11.09
C LEU A 243 -2.64 9.37 -11.35
N ALA A 244 -3.32 8.67 -10.43
CA ALA A 244 -3.44 7.22 -10.49
C ALA A 244 -4.61 6.73 -11.36
N ALA A 245 -5.64 7.56 -11.58
CA ALA A 245 -6.76 7.24 -12.45
C ALA A 245 -6.81 8.14 -13.68
N GLY A 246 -7.00 9.44 -13.52
CA GLY A 246 -7.20 10.34 -14.64
C GLY A 246 -6.06 10.35 -15.66
N LEU A 247 -4.81 10.43 -15.21
CA LEU A 247 -3.62 10.43 -16.06
C LEU A 247 -3.42 9.10 -16.81
N LEU A 248 -3.77 7.99 -16.16
CA LEU A 248 -3.53 6.63 -16.67
C LEU A 248 -4.72 6.09 -17.48
N GLY A 249 -5.86 6.77 -17.48
CA GLY A 249 -7.11 6.29 -18.08
C GLY A 249 -7.74 5.13 -17.31
N GLU A 250 -7.46 5.05 -16.01
CA GLU A 250 -7.98 4.05 -15.10
C GLU A 250 -9.20 4.56 -14.32
N ARG A 251 -9.84 3.68 -13.57
CA ARG A 251 -11.06 4.00 -12.81
C ARG A 251 -10.76 4.95 -11.66
N PHE A 252 -11.55 6.01 -11.58
CA PHE A 252 -11.65 6.80 -10.36
C PHE A 252 -12.28 5.98 -9.23
N SER A 253 -12.12 6.40 -7.99
CA SER A 253 -12.64 5.68 -6.83
C SER A 253 -14.14 5.39 -6.94
N PHE A 254 -14.96 6.33 -7.40
CA PHE A 254 -16.39 6.12 -7.57
C PHE A 254 -16.72 5.10 -8.68
N GLU A 255 -15.98 5.09 -9.79
CA GLU A 255 -16.14 4.10 -10.86
C GLU A 255 -15.69 2.71 -10.41
N ALA A 256 -14.62 2.65 -9.58
CA ALA A 256 -14.18 1.39 -8.97
C ALA A 256 -15.27 0.79 -8.07
N ALA A 257 -16.00 1.65 -7.31
CA ALA A 257 -17.12 1.21 -6.48
C ALA A 257 -18.33 0.72 -7.31
N GLU A 258 -18.64 1.38 -8.42
CA GLU A 258 -19.72 0.95 -9.31
C GLU A 258 -19.47 -0.42 -9.95
N CYS A 259 -18.19 -0.76 -10.15
CA CYS A 259 -17.76 -2.04 -10.73
C CYS A 259 -17.44 -3.11 -9.68
N ASP A 260 -17.47 -2.80 -8.38
CA ASP A 260 -17.12 -3.73 -7.32
C ASP A 260 -18.21 -4.79 -7.11
N ASN A 261 -17.79 -6.05 -7.12
CA ASN A 261 -18.69 -7.20 -6.89
C ASN A 261 -18.88 -7.54 -5.40
N LYS A 262 -18.33 -6.73 -4.50
CA LYS A 262 -18.44 -6.85 -3.04
C LYS A 262 -17.86 -8.16 -2.47
N ASP A 263 -16.90 -8.75 -3.15
CA ASP A 263 -16.20 -9.95 -2.69
C ASP A 263 -15.21 -9.69 -1.53
N GLY A 264 -14.97 -8.41 -1.21
CA GLY A 264 -14.01 -8.00 -0.18
C GLY A 264 -12.55 -8.01 -0.64
N GLY A 265 -12.30 -8.34 -1.91
CA GLY A 265 -10.97 -8.27 -2.51
C GLY A 265 -10.59 -6.86 -2.99
N PRO A 266 -9.37 -6.68 -3.53
CA PRO A 266 -8.89 -5.39 -4.00
C PRO A 266 -9.73 -4.86 -5.18
N PRO A 267 -10.03 -3.55 -5.21
CA PRO A 267 -10.62 -2.92 -6.39
C PRO A 267 -9.60 -2.88 -7.53
N GLN A 268 -10.12 -2.72 -8.75
CA GLN A 268 -9.29 -2.40 -9.89
C GLN A 268 -9.05 -0.88 -9.95
N GLY A 269 -7.82 -0.48 -10.22
CA GLY A 269 -7.45 0.93 -10.38
C GLY A 269 -6.12 1.07 -11.09
N GLY A 270 -5.49 2.22 -10.93
CA GLY A 270 -4.15 2.51 -11.42
C GLY A 270 -3.20 2.82 -10.27
N GLU A 271 -1.91 2.75 -10.56
CA GLU A 271 -0.86 3.20 -9.66
C GLU A 271 0.13 4.07 -10.43
N PHE A 272 0.53 5.17 -9.82
CA PHE A 272 1.49 6.11 -10.39
C PHE A 272 2.75 6.17 -9.54
N LEU A 273 3.90 6.02 -10.20
CA LEU A 273 5.23 6.16 -9.62
C LEU A 273 6.01 7.25 -10.34
N LEU A 274 6.63 8.16 -9.57
CA LEU A 274 7.56 9.18 -10.06
C LEU A 274 8.90 9.01 -9.36
N VAL A 275 9.96 8.96 -10.14
CA VAL A 275 11.33 8.75 -9.64
C VAL A 275 12.27 9.82 -10.19
N ILE A 276 13.12 10.37 -9.32
CA ILE A 276 14.08 11.44 -9.67
C ILE A 276 15.48 10.99 -9.23
N ASP A 277 16.46 11.16 -10.09
CA ASP A 277 17.88 10.99 -9.73
C ASP A 277 18.42 12.29 -9.10
N PRO A 278 18.62 12.33 -7.77
CA PRO A 278 19.04 13.56 -7.09
C PRO A 278 20.40 14.08 -7.54
N ARG A 279 21.27 13.21 -8.07
CA ARG A 279 22.62 13.59 -8.53
C ARG A 279 22.58 14.58 -9.69
N ARG A 280 21.51 14.55 -10.49
CA ARG A 280 21.37 15.43 -11.66
C ARG A 280 21.10 16.89 -11.29
N LEU A 281 20.43 17.13 -10.15
CA LEU A 281 20.11 18.47 -9.67
C LEU A 281 21.00 18.91 -8.49
N GLY A 282 21.32 17.99 -7.60
CA GLY A 282 22.04 18.25 -6.34
C GLY A 282 23.56 18.20 -6.44
N GLY A 283 24.11 17.72 -7.58
CA GLY A 283 25.54 17.52 -7.76
C GLY A 283 26.12 16.43 -6.87
N GLU A 284 27.46 16.39 -6.75
CA GLU A 284 28.15 15.28 -6.06
C GLU A 284 27.90 15.24 -4.54
N ASN A 285 27.62 16.37 -3.91
CA ASN A 285 27.48 16.49 -2.46
C ASN A 285 26.01 16.46 -1.95
N TRP A 286 25.06 16.13 -2.81
CA TRP A 286 23.63 16.16 -2.46
C TRP A 286 23.30 15.30 -1.25
N LEU A 287 23.93 14.12 -1.14
CA LEU A 287 23.67 13.16 -0.09
C LEU A 287 24.23 13.64 1.27
N ASP A 288 25.44 14.21 1.29
CA ASP A 288 26.03 14.80 2.51
C ASP A 288 25.22 16.01 3.00
N HIS A 289 24.72 16.83 2.08
CA HIS A 289 23.86 17.96 2.40
C HIS A 289 22.57 17.50 3.10
N THR A 290 21.93 16.47 2.59
CA THR A 290 20.70 15.95 3.19
C THR A 290 20.96 15.19 4.49
N GLU A 291 22.08 14.49 4.63
CA GLU A 291 22.45 13.89 5.93
C GLU A 291 22.69 14.95 7.02
N ALA A 292 23.28 16.08 6.68
CA ALA A 292 23.43 17.20 7.61
C ALA A 292 22.05 17.76 8.06
N PHE A 293 21.07 17.82 7.17
CA PHE A 293 19.70 18.18 7.51
C PHE A 293 19.07 17.15 8.46
N PHE A 294 19.16 15.87 8.16
CA PHE A 294 18.62 14.81 9.03
C PHE A 294 19.30 14.79 10.41
N ALA A 295 20.61 15.00 10.46
CA ALA A 295 21.34 15.07 11.73
C ALA A 295 20.83 16.22 12.62
N LYS A 296 20.58 17.40 12.05
CA LYS A 296 20.00 18.53 12.80
C LYS A 296 18.58 18.25 13.28
N MET A 297 17.76 17.63 12.43
CA MET A 297 16.39 17.27 12.80
C MET A 297 16.36 16.23 13.93
N LEU A 298 17.20 15.21 13.86
CA LEU A 298 17.29 14.15 14.86
C LEU A 298 17.93 14.60 16.19
N ALA A 299 18.64 15.72 16.20
CA ALA A 299 19.15 16.32 17.44
C ALA A 299 18.04 16.99 18.29
N ILE A 300 16.84 17.15 17.74
CA ILE A 300 15.67 17.66 18.48
C ILE A 300 15.08 16.50 19.29
N GLU A 301 14.93 16.69 20.60
CA GLU A 301 14.40 15.68 21.50
C GLU A 301 13.02 15.15 21.05
N GLY A 302 12.83 13.85 21.06
CA GLY A 302 11.59 13.17 20.69
C GLY A 302 11.35 13.04 19.16
N VAL A 303 12.20 13.62 18.33
CA VAL A 303 12.09 13.54 16.87
C VAL A 303 12.66 12.22 16.36
N ARG A 304 11.95 11.62 15.40
CA ARG A 304 12.37 10.42 14.67
C ARG A 304 12.10 10.58 13.18
N LEU A 305 12.82 9.88 12.33
CA LEU A 305 12.52 9.81 10.90
C LEU A 305 11.26 8.98 10.62
N PRO A 306 10.46 9.34 9.63
CA PRO A 306 9.47 8.44 9.08
C PRO A 306 10.10 7.09 8.69
N GLY A 307 9.36 6.00 8.93
CA GLY A 307 9.86 4.64 8.65
C GLY A 307 10.62 3.98 9.81
N THR A 308 11.19 4.70 10.78
CA THR A 308 11.98 4.15 11.88
C THR A 308 11.27 2.99 12.59
N ARG A 309 10.00 3.14 12.96
CA ARG A 309 9.22 2.08 13.63
C ARG A 309 9.14 0.79 12.79
N ARG A 310 9.01 0.89 11.45
CA ARG A 310 9.00 -0.28 10.57
C ARG A 310 10.35 -0.98 10.58
N TYR A 311 11.43 -0.24 10.56
CA TYR A 311 12.79 -0.80 10.59
C TYR A 311 13.11 -1.45 11.94
N ASP A 312 12.65 -0.86 13.05
CA ASP A 312 12.77 -1.47 14.38
C ASP A 312 11.98 -2.78 14.45
N ASN A 313 10.74 -2.80 13.94
CA ASN A 313 9.93 -4.02 13.85
C ASN A 313 10.62 -5.07 12.96
N ARG A 314 11.18 -4.67 11.81
CA ARG A 314 11.94 -5.56 10.92
C ARG A 314 13.11 -6.24 11.65
N ALA A 315 13.91 -5.45 12.35
CA ALA A 315 15.04 -5.99 13.12
C ALA A 315 14.59 -7.01 14.18
N LYS A 316 13.47 -6.73 14.85
CA LYS A 316 12.86 -7.62 15.82
C LYS A 316 12.31 -8.90 15.17
N SER A 317 11.50 -8.75 14.13
CA SER A 317 10.81 -9.88 13.47
C SER A 317 11.78 -10.85 12.79
N LEU A 318 12.94 -10.37 12.32
CA LEU A 318 13.99 -11.21 11.78
C LEU A 318 14.61 -12.19 12.81
N VAL A 319 14.57 -11.83 14.10
CA VAL A 319 15.14 -12.64 15.18
C VAL A 319 14.06 -13.44 15.91
N GLU A 320 12.91 -12.81 16.20
CA GLU A 320 11.89 -13.35 17.08
C GLU A 320 10.73 -14.04 16.32
N GLY A 321 10.65 -13.87 14.97
CA GLY A 321 9.47 -14.25 14.22
C GLY A 321 8.32 -13.24 14.45
N ILE A 322 7.12 -13.62 14.11
CA ILE A 322 5.92 -12.79 14.25
C ILE A 322 4.77 -13.52 14.92
N GLU A 323 3.99 -12.79 15.68
CA GLU A 323 2.78 -13.30 16.31
C GLU A 323 1.56 -13.11 15.41
N VAL A 324 0.95 -14.21 14.98
CA VAL A 324 -0.26 -14.23 14.17
C VAL A 324 -1.44 -14.69 15.01
N PRO A 325 -2.63 -14.05 14.93
CA PRO A 325 -3.83 -14.53 15.59
C PRO A 325 -4.16 -15.97 15.15
N LEU A 326 -4.34 -16.88 16.10
CA LEU A 326 -4.56 -18.32 15.81
C LEU A 326 -5.74 -18.54 14.88
N LYS A 327 -6.82 -17.75 15.04
CA LYS A 327 -8.00 -17.80 14.17
C LYS A 327 -7.67 -17.44 12.72
N LEU A 328 -6.85 -16.39 12.50
CA LEU A 328 -6.44 -16.00 11.15
C LEU A 328 -5.56 -17.08 10.51
N HIS A 329 -4.61 -17.60 11.26
CA HIS A 329 -3.74 -18.70 10.81
C HIS A 329 -4.56 -19.91 10.38
N ALA A 330 -5.51 -20.37 11.23
CA ALA A 330 -6.39 -21.49 10.91
C ALA A 330 -7.26 -21.22 9.67
N THR A 331 -7.77 -19.99 9.50
CA THR A 331 -8.54 -19.61 8.31
C THR A 331 -7.71 -19.73 7.04
N ILE A 332 -6.43 -19.27 7.06
CA ILE A 332 -5.53 -19.33 5.91
C ILE A 332 -5.23 -20.79 5.52
N LEU A 333 -4.95 -21.63 6.52
CA LEU A 333 -4.71 -23.07 6.26
C LEU A 333 -5.95 -23.75 5.65
N SER A 334 -7.14 -23.45 6.18
CA SER A 334 -8.41 -23.97 5.61
C SER A 334 -8.60 -23.55 4.16
N LEU A 335 -8.32 -22.28 3.81
CA LEU A 335 -8.41 -21.79 2.43
C LEU A 335 -7.41 -22.49 1.47
N ALA A 336 -6.27 -22.94 1.98
CA ALA A 336 -5.29 -23.70 1.21
C ALA A 336 -5.71 -25.17 1.01
N ASP A 337 -6.53 -25.74 1.91
CA ASP A 337 -6.95 -27.15 1.87
C ASP A 337 -8.28 -27.39 1.13
N GLU A 338 -9.13 -26.36 0.96
CA GLU A 338 -10.44 -26.46 0.31
C GLU A 338 -10.41 -26.93 -1.17
N VAL A 339 -9.23 -26.96 -1.78
CA VAL A 339 -9.05 -27.26 -3.22
C VAL A 339 -8.45 -28.66 -3.44
N LYS A 340 -8.16 -29.40 -2.37
CA LYS A 340 -7.77 -30.82 -2.44
C LYS A 340 -9.01 -31.72 -2.40
#